data_3e0185114c2df94fda9b1dfb165bc082
#
_entry.id   3e0185114c2df94fda9b1dfb165bc082
#
_cell.length_a   1.000
_cell.length_b   1.000
_cell.length_c   1.000
_cell.angle_alpha   90.00
_cell.angle_beta   90.00
_cell.angle_gamma   90.00
#
_symmetry.space_group_name_H-M   'P 1'
#
loop_
_entity.id
_entity.type
_entity.pdbx_description
1 polymer ?
#
loop_
_entity_poly.entity_id
_entity_poly.type
_entity_poly.pdbx_seq_one_letter_code
_entity_poly.pdbx_strand_id
1 'polypeptide(L)'
;MSDLLLSMVVPAYNEEKRLPDTLHRIAAYLEAQPYTWEIVVVDDGSHDQTGYQADDFARAYEGRGQIRVIHNPHCGKAYAVRTGVLQARGEFTVFCDADLATPIEEIHKLLPMLESGYDVAVGSREGLGAQRIGEPFYRHLMGRVFNQLVRLLVVGRYRDTQCGFKGFRRSSAQAIFERLRLYTSPEQVKGPMVTGFDVEVLHVAHKLGLKVKEIPVEWHYRAGSKVNPFKDTLRNLSDVVRVRLNDLRGRYDAT
;
A
#
# COMPACT_ATOMS: atom_id res chain seq x y z
N MET A 1 20.96 10.99 11.23
CA MET A 1 19.58 11.09 10.69
C MET A 1 19.71 10.89 9.18
N SER A 2 18.87 10.14 8.54
CA SER A 2 18.96 9.98 7.08
C SER A 2 18.53 11.30 6.43
N ASP A 3 19.33 11.86 5.54
CA ASP A 3 18.96 13.05 4.77
C ASP A 3 17.80 12.78 3.79
N LEU A 4 17.27 11.56 3.79
CA LEU A 4 16.19 11.10 2.91
C LEU A 4 14.84 11.23 3.62
N LEU A 5 13.98 12.11 3.10
CA LEU A 5 12.67 12.35 3.71
C LEU A 5 11.65 11.28 3.33
N LEU A 6 11.52 10.96 2.06
CA LEU A 6 10.44 10.12 1.54
C LEU A 6 10.94 8.89 0.80
N SER A 7 10.39 7.73 1.14
CA SER A 7 10.46 6.52 0.31
C SER A 7 9.10 6.22 -0.29
N MET A 8 9.02 6.17 -1.63
CA MET A 8 7.82 5.79 -2.36
C MET A 8 7.92 4.33 -2.79
N VAL A 9 7.11 3.44 -2.21
CA VAL A 9 7.11 2.00 -2.50
C VAL A 9 6.05 1.67 -3.53
N VAL A 10 6.45 1.01 -4.62
CA VAL A 10 5.58 0.61 -5.74
C VAL A 10 5.67 -0.90 -5.94
N PRO A 11 4.73 -1.70 -5.39
CA PRO A 11 4.65 -3.13 -5.69
C PRO A 11 4.12 -3.34 -7.11
N ALA A 12 4.77 -4.20 -7.88
CA ALA A 12 4.39 -4.49 -9.26
C ALA A 12 4.39 -6.01 -9.53
N TYR A 13 3.40 -6.49 -10.27
CA TYR A 13 3.33 -7.86 -10.77
C TYR A 13 2.61 -7.92 -12.12
N ASN A 14 3.35 -8.24 -13.19
CA ASN A 14 2.86 -8.25 -14.57
C ASN A 14 2.18 -6.92 -14.94
N GLU A 15 2.90 -5.83 -14.78
CA GLU A 15 2.45 -4.45 -15.05
C GLU A 15 3.26 -3.78 -16.17
N GLU A 16 3.82 -4.55 -17.11
CA GLU A 16 4.66 -4.05 -18.21
C GLU A 16 4.03 -2.88 -19.01
N LYS A 17 2.67 -2.87 -19.09
CA LYS A 17 1.94 -1.83 -19.83
C LYS A 17 1.72 -0.53 -19.06
N ARG A 18 1.84 -0.58 -17.72
CA ARG A 18 1.49 0.56 -16.85
C ARG A 18 2.69 1.10 -16.09
N LEU A 19 3.59 0.21 -15.67
CA LEU A 19 4.69 0.58 -14.80
C LEU A 19 5.58 1.69 -15.35
N PRO A 20 5.97 1.72 -16.64
CA PRO A 20 6.78 2.82 -17.16
C PRO A 20 6.13 4.19 -16.98
N ASP A 21 4.88 4.35 -17.39
CA ASP A 21 4.15 5.61 -17.24
C ASP A 21 3.97 5.98 -15.76
N THR A 22 3.74 4.99 -14.91
CA THR A 22 3.64 5.18 -13.46
C THR A 22 4.93 5.73 -12.87
N LEU A 23 6.08 5.13 -13.21
CA LEU A 23 7.38 5.57 -12.71
C LEU A 23 7.73 6.97 -13.20
N HIS A 24 7.46 7.27 -14.47
CA HIS A 24 7.64 8.62 -15.02
C HIS A 24 6.79 9.66 -14.27
N ARG A 25 5.54 9.37 -14.00
CA ARG A 25 4.64 10.28 -13.27
C ARG A 25 5.08 10.50 -11.83
N ILE A 26 5.45 9.41 -11.13
CA ILE A 26 5.95 9.51 -9.74
C ILE A 26 7.25 10.32 -9.70
N ALA A 27 8.21 10.00 -10.57
CA ALA A 27 9.48 10.69 -10.62
C ALA A 27 9.32 12.19 -10.96
N ALA A 28 8.51 12.52 -11.98
CA ALA A 28 8.25 13.91 -12.37
C ALA A 28 7.60 14.71 -11.23
N TYR A 29 6.65 14.12 -10.51
CA TYR A 29 6.03 14.77 -9.35
C TYR A 29 7.05 15.00 -8.22
N LEU A 30 7.84 13.98 -7.88
CA LEU A 30 8.81 14.04 -6.79
C LEU A 30 9.98 14.98 -7.11
N GLU A 31 10.41 15.08 -8.38
CA GLU A 31 11.44 16.04 -8.81
C GLU A 31 11.04 17.49 -8.54
N ALA A 32 9.77 17.81 -8.63
CA ALA A 32 9.25 19.15 -8.37
C ALA A 32 9.14 19.46 -6.85
N GLN A 33 9.38 18.48 -5.98
CA GLN A 33 9.26 18.69 -4.54
C GLN A 33 10.55 19.21 -3.91
N PRO A 34 10.49 19.97 -2.80
CA PRO A 34 11.68 20.53 -2.15
C PRO A 34 12.45 19.55 -1.27
N TYR A 35 11.97 18.31 -1.12
CA TYR A 35 12.55 17.31 -0.23
C TYR A 35 13.29 16.20 -1.00
N THR A 36 14.12 15.46 -0.27
CA THR A 36 14.85 14.30 -0.79
C THR A 36 13.96 13.05 -0.80
N TRP A 37 14.10 12.20 -1.82
CA TRP A 37 13.23 11.06 -2.02
C TRP A 37 13.92 9.88 -2.69
N GLU A 38 13.35 8.69 -2.50
CA GLU A 38 13.62 7.50 -3.27
C GLU A 38 12.33 6.86 -3.77
N ILE A 39 12.40 6.14 -4.89
CA ILE A 39 11.39 5.20 -5.34
C ILE A 39 11.93 3.79 -5.13
N VAL A 40 11.16 2.93 -4.47
CA VAL A 40 11.47 1.52 -4.29
C VAL A 40 10.43 0.70 -5.04
N VAL A 41 10.80 0.23 -6.22
CA VAL A 41 9.97 -0.69 -7.00
C VAL A 41 10.20 -2.10 -6.49
N VAL A 42 9.13 -2.81 -6.19
CA VAL A 42 9.20 -4.22 -5.78
C VAL A 42 8.51 -5.07 -6.83
N ASP A 43 9.31 -5.70 -7.69
CA ASP A 43 8.82 -6.69 -8.65
C ASP A 43 8.54 -8.00 -7.93
N ASP A 44 7.27 -8.40 -7.89
CA ASP A 44 6.79 -9.62 -7.21
C ASP A 44 6.89 -10.84 -8.13
N GLY A 45 8.04 -11.02 -8.78
CA GLY A 45 8.31 -12.18 -9.63
C GLY A 45 7.50 -12.18 -10.92
N SER A 46 7.47 -11.05 -11.63
CA SER A 46 6.76 -10.91 -12.91
C SER A 46 7.32 -11.86 -13.97
N HIS A 47 6.42 -12.32 -14.85
CA HIS A 47 6.77 -13.16 -16.00
C HIS A 47 6.82 -12.37 -17.33
N ASP A 48 6.39 -11.11 -17.32
CA ASP A 48 6.43 -10.18 -18.44
C ASP A 48 7.65 -9.23 -18.32
N GLN A 49 7.66 -8.13 -19.07
CA GLN A 49 8.77 -7.18 -19.07
C GLN A 49 8.82 -6.24 -17.85
N THR A 50 7.96 -6.40 -16.86
CA THR A 50 7.84 -5.50 -15.69
C THR A 50 9.17 -5.28 -14.97
N GLY A 51 9.85 -6.38 -14.57
CA GLY A 51 11.12 -6.30 -13.85
C GLY A 51 12.22 -5.64 -14.69
N TYR A 52 12.34 -6.04 -15.97
CA TYR A 52 13.30 -5.45 -16.90
C TYR A 52 13.08 -3.94 -17.07
N GLN A 53 11.84 -3.51 -17.27
CA GLN A 53 11.49 -2.08 -17.42
C GLN A 53 11.79 -1.28 -16.16
N ALA A 54 11.55 -1.86 -14.98
CA ALA A 54 11.90 -1.23 -13.70
C ALA A 54 13.42 -1.03 -13.58
N ASP A 55 14.21 -2.05 -13.89
CA ASP A 55 15.67 -1.97 -13.85
C ASP A 55 16.22 -0.98 -14.89
N ASP A 56 15.65 -0.98 -16.09
CA ASP A 56 16.04 -0.07 -17.14
C ASP A 56 15.76 1.38 -16.77
N PHE A 57 14.56 1.65 -16.22
CA PHE A 57 14.20 2.96 -15.71
C PHE A 57 15.14 3.42 -14.59
N ALA A 58 15.45 2.53 -13.63
CA ALA A 58 16.35 2.86 -12.53
C ALA A 58 17.77 3.18 -12.99
N ARG A 59 18.28 2.47 -14.00
CA ARG A 59 19.61 2.73 -14.58
C ARG A 59 19.70 4.01 -15.40
N ALA A 60 18.62 4.32 -16.13
CA ALA A 60 18.55 5.48 -17.01
C ALA A 60 18.19 6.78 -16.29
N TYR A 61 17.81 6.70 -15.01
CA TYR A 61 17.35 7.87 -14.26
C TYR A 61 18.52 8.73 -13.79
N GLU A 62 18.55 9.99 -14.25
CA GLU A 62 19.61 10.97 -13.93
C GLU A 62 19.13 12.13 -13.03
N GLY A 63 17.92 12.01 -12.43
CA GLY A 63 17.35 13.03 -11.57
C GLY A 63 17.94 13.04 -10.16
N ARG A 64 17.42 13.93 -9.29
CA ARG A 64 17.92 14.13 -7.92
C ARG A 64 17.66 12.96 -6.96
N GLY A 65 16.62 12.18 -7.22
CA GLY A 65 16.21 11.07 -6.37
C GLY A 65 16.97 9.79 -6.66
N GLN A 66 16.68 8.77 -5.88
CA GLN A 66 17.20 7.42 -6.07
C GLN A 66 16.07 6.48 -6.47
N ILE A 67 16.33 5.61 -7.43
CA ILE A 67 15.39 4.55 -7.81
C ILE A 67 16.05 3.21 -7.57
N ARG A 68 15.41 2.38 -6.78
CA ARG A 68 15.87 1.03 -6.45
C ARG A 68 14.83 0.01 -6.85
N VAL A 69 15.29 -1.11 -7.39
CA VAL A 69 14.44 -2.24 -7.75
C VAL A 69 14.77 -3.42 -6.82
N ILE A 70 13.75 -4.09 -6.34
CA ILE A 70 13.85 -5.30 -5.54
C ILE A 70 13.08 -6.38 -6.26
N HIS A 71 13.72 -7.51 -6.53
CA HIS A 71 13.08 -8.67 -7.15
C HIS A 71 12.74 -9.71 -6.09
N ASN A 72 11.47 -10.04 -5.95
CA ASN A 72 10.97 -11.09 -5.10
C ASN A 72 10.56 -12.33 -5.92
N PRO A 73 10.54 -13.52 -5.33
CA PRO A 73 9.70 -14.58 -5.86
C PRO A 73 8.22 -14.14 -5.76
N HIS A 74 7.36 -14.64 -6.65
CA HIS A 74 5.94 -14.24 -6.66
C HIS A 74 5.21 -14.74 -5.38
N CYS A 75 5.07 -13.87 -4.40
CA CYS A 75 4.45 -14.14 -3.09
C CYS A 75 3.20 -13.28 -2.84
N GLY A 76 2.81 -12.44 -3.81
CA GLY A 76 1.63 -11.59 -3.76
C GLY A 76 1.91 -10.18 -3.24
N LYS A 77 0.96 -9.29 -3.51
CA LYS A 77 1.06 -7.85 -3.22
C LYS A 77 1.44 -7.55 -1.75
N ALA A 78 0.86 -8.28 -0.80
CA ALA A 78 1.13 -8.08 0.62
C ALA A 78 2.61 -8.28 0.97
N TYR A 79 3.22 -9.34 0.41
CA TYR A 79 4.64 -9.63 0.58
C TYR A 79 5.51 -8.57 -0.09
N ALA A 80 5.16 -8.16 -1.30
CA ALA A 80 5.88 -7.11 -2.03
C ALA A 80 5.85 -5.76 -1.29
N VAL A 81 4.68 -5.33 -0.79
CA VAL A 81 4.56 -4.11 0.02
C VAL A 81 5.41 -4.23 1.28
N ARG A 82 5.32 -5.36 2.01
CA ARG A 82 6.13 -5.60 3.21
C ARG A 82 7.63 -5.50 2.91
N THR A 83 8.10 -6.14 1.85
CA THR A 83 9.51 -6.08 1.43
C THR A 83 9.95 -4.64 1.19
N GLY A 84 9.18 -3.88 0.40
CA GLY A 84 9.51 -2.50 0.07
C GLY A 84 9.51 -1.58 1.29
N VAL A 85 8.49 -1.69 2.14
CA VAL A 85 8.36 -0.87 3.35
C VAL A 85 9.50 -1.13 4.35
N LEU A 86 9.87 -2.39 4.57
CA LEU A 86 10.97 -2.74 5.48
C LEU A 86 12.35 -2.35 4.94
N GLN A 87 12.51 -2.23 3.63
CA GLN A 87 13.74 -1.79 2.99
C GLN A 87 13.78 -0.29 2.66
N ALA A 88 12.69 0.43 2.92
CA ALA A 88 12.61 1.87 2.76
C ALA A 88 13.56 2.60 3.72
N ARG A 89 14.19 3.69 3.23
CA ARG A 89 15.23 4.44 3.96
C ARG A 89 14.79 5.83 4.41
N GLY A 90 13.68 6.33 3.85
CA GLY A 90 13.13 7.65 4.17
C GLY A 90 12.61 7.75 5.59
N GLU A 91 12.53 8.96 6.11
CA GLU A 91 11.85 9.24 7.37
C GLU A 91 10.38 8.85 7.30
N PHE A 92 9.78 9.08 6.15
CA PHE A 92 8.43 8.63 5.83
C PHE A 92 8.45 7.63 4.67
N THR A 93 7.57 6.63 4.75
CA THR A 93 7.39 5.63 3.70
C THR A 93 5.95 5.68 3.25
N VAL A 94 5.71 5.85 1.96
CA VAL A 94 4.39 5.78 1.34
C VAL A 94 4.37 4.66 0.33
N PHE A 95 3.36 3.82 0.33
CA PHE A 95 3.15 2.90 -0.79
C PHE A 95 1.94 3.29 -1.63
N CYS A 96 2.01 3.03 -2.92
CA CYS A 96 0.91 3.21 -3.87
C CYS A 96 0.78 1.99 -4.79
N ASP A 97 -0.38 1.85 -5.41
CA ASP A 97 -0.61 0.85 -6.45
C ASP A 97 0.09 1.24 -7.76
N ALA A 98 0.60 0.25 -8.50
CA ALA A 98 1.30 0.45 -9.77
C ALA A 98 0.41 1.05 -10.88
N ASP A 99 -0.91 1.14 -10.70
CA ASP A 99 -1.84 1.77 -11.64
C ASP A 99 -2.18 3.22 -11.29
N LEU A 100 -1.64 3.75 -10.18
CA LEU A 100 -1.95 5.08 -9.65
C LEU A 100 -3.46 5.36 -9.64
N ALA A 101 -4.26 4.39 -9.18
CA ALA A 101 -5.68 4.58 -8.98
C ALA A 101 -5.95 5.75 -8.01
N THR A 102 -5.10 5.92 -7.00
CA THR A 102 -4.95 7.18 -6.26
C THR A 102 -3.80 7.95 -6.90
N PRO A 103 -4.03 9.16 -7.44
CA PRO A 103 -3.00 9.97 -8.05
C PRO A 103 -1.83 10.26 -7.09
N ILE A 104 -0.61 10.33 -7.62
CA ILE A 104 0.58 10.62 -6.80
C ILE A 104 0.48 11.97 -6.09
N GLU A 105 -0.21 12.90 -6.69
CA GLU A 105 -0.45 14.23 -6.16
C GLU A 105 -1.11 14.20 -4.78
N GLU A 106 -1.92 13.18 -4.49
CA GLU A 106 -2.59 13.03 -3.19
C GLU A 106 -1.62 12.89 -1.99
N ILE A 107 -0.33 12.67 -2.26
CA ILE A 107 0.70 12.63 -1.22
C ILE A 107 0.80 13.95 -0.45
N HIS A 108 0.45 15.09 -1.09
CA HIS A 108 0.42 16.40 -0.43
C HIS A 108 -0.56 16.46 0.75
N LYS A 109 -1.52 15.52 0.82
CA LYS A 109 -2.45 15.42 1.95
C LYS A 109 -1.92 14.49 3.05
N LEU A 110 -1.14 13.45 2.68
CA LEU A 110 -0.63 12.46 3.64
C LEU A 110 0.62 12.96 4.37
N LEU A 111 1.56 13.52 3.64
CA LEU A 111 2.86 13.90 4.19
C LEU A 111 2.74 14.92 5.35
N PRO A 112 1.96 16.01 5.24
CA PRO A 112 1.79 16.95 6.36
C PRO A 112 1.18 16.29 7.63
N MET A 113 0.36 15.25 7.48
CA MET A 113 -0.16 14.54 8.64
C MET A 113 0.93 13.75 9.36
N LEU A 114 1.81 13.09 8.60
CA LEU A 114 2.96 12.39 9.18
C LEU A 114 3.91 13.39 9.84
N GLU A 115 4.20 14.51 9.20
CA GLU A 115 5.03 15.59 9.77
C GLU A 115 4.43 16.18 11.05
N SER A 116 3.11 16.29 11.14
CA SER A 116 2.41 16.78 12.34
C SER A 116 2.33 15.78 13.50
N GLY A 117 2.98 14.61 13.37
CA GLY A 117 3.11 13.63 14.45
C GLY A 117 2.09 12.50 14.43
N TYR A 118 1.40 12.27 13.30
CA TYR A 118 0.70 10.99 13.08
C TYR A 118 1.71 9.92 12.68
N ASP A 119 1.47 8.69 13.12
CA ASP A 119 2.30 7.53 12.84
C ASP A 119 1.96 6.90 11.49
N VAL A 120 0.67 6.95 11.14
CA VAL A 120 0.11 6.38 9.91
C VAL A 120 -0.90 7.35 9.30
N ALA A 121 -0.77 7.58 8.01
CA ALA A 121 -1.69 8.36 7.18
C ALA A 121 -2.30 7.44 6.11
N VAL A 122 -3.63 7.27 6.12
CA VAL A 122 -4.34 6.34 5.25
C VAL A 122 -5.21 7.10 4.28
N GLY A 123 -4.98 6.94 2.99
CA GLY A 123 -5.92 7.41 1.97
C GLY A 123 -7.27 6.71 2.14
N SER A 124 -8.36 7.46 2.03
CA SER A 124 -9.72 6.94 2.17
C SER A 124 -10.57 7.39 1.00
N ARG A 125 -11.23 6.44 0.36
CA ARG A 125 -12.22 6.68 -0.70
C ARG A 125 -13.60 7.02 -0.14
N GLU A 126 -13.69 7.17 1.18
CA GLU A 126 -14.91 7.45 1.93
C GLU A 126 -14.76 8.72 2.76
N GLY A 127 -15.88 9.42 2.98
CA GLY A 127 -15.91 10.62 3.81
C GLY A 127 -16.02 11.91 3.03
N LEU A 128 -16.14 13.02 3.75
CA LEU A 128 -16.24 14.36 3.16
C LEU A 128 -14.95 14.72 2.41
N GLY A 129 -15.07 15.06 1.13
CA GLY A 129 -13.94 15.40 0.28
C GLY A 129 -13.31 14.21 -0.46
N ALA A 130 -13.73 12.98 -0.20
CA ALA A 130 -13.32 11.84 -1.01
C ALA A 130 -14.05 11.84 -2.37
N GLN A 131 -13.32 11.50 -3.43
CA GLN A 131 -13.88 11.41 -4.78
C GLN A 131 -13.60 10.03 -5.37
N ARG A 132 -14.64 9.40 -5.91
CA ARG A 132 -14.54 8.14 -6.65
C ARG A 132 -14.94 8.39 -8.10
N ILE A 133 -13.98 8.34 -8.99
CA ILE A 133 -14.16 8.68 -10.40
C ILE A 133 -14.27 7.41 -11.23
N GLY A 134 -15.38 7.27 -11.94
CA GLY A 134 -15.62 6.17 -12.89
C GLY A 134 -15.98 4.81 -12.26
N GLU A 135 -16.21 4.73 -10.95
CA GLU A 135 -16.55 3.46 -10.28
C GLU A 135 -18.00 3.05 -10.57
N PRO A 136 -18.26 1.79 -11.02
CA PRO A 136 -19.61 1.26 -11.14
C PRO A 136 -20.32 1.18 -9.77
N PHE A 137 -21.59 1.59 -9.72
CA PHE A 137 -22.38 1.67 -8.48
C PHE A 137 -22.41 0.35 -7.68
N TYR A 138 -22.52 -0.79 -8.35
CA TYR A 138 -22.56 -2.09 -7.67
C TYR A 138 -21.24 -2.42 -6.93
N ARG A 139 -20.09 -2.00 -7.46
CA ARG A 139 -18.79 -2.15 -6.79
C ARG A 139 -18.67 -1.27 -5.55
N HIS A 140 -19.15 -0.04 -5.66
CA HIS A 140 -19.22 0.85 -4.52
C HIS A 140 -20.05 0.25 -3.38
N LEU A 141 -21.25 -0.28 -3.70
CA LEU A 141 -22.12 -0.92 -2.71
C LEU A 141 -21.47 -2.16 -2.07
N MET A 142 -20.84 -3.04 -2.86
CA MET A 142 -20.12 -4.21 -2.36
C MET A 142 -18.96 -3.81 -1.44
N GLY A 143 -18.19 -2.79 -1.81
CA GLY A 143 -17.11 -2.26 -0.99
C GLY A 143 -17.60 -1.72 0.36
N ARG A 144 -18.73 -1.01 0.38
CA ARG A 144 -19.33 -0.51 1.62
C ARG A 144 -19.79 -1.64 2.55
N VAL A 145 -20.45 -2.67 2.00
CA VAL A 145 -20.87 -3.84 2.79
C VAL A 145 -19.64 -4.54 3.38
N PHE A 146 -18.60 -4.75 2.58
CA PHE A 146 -17.36 -5.35 3.06
C PHE A 146 -16.70 -4.50 4.16
N ASN A 147 -16.55 -3.20 3.97
CA ASN A 147 -15.99 -2.30 4.98
C ASN A 147 -16.80 -2.31 6.28
N GLN A 148 -18.12 -2.44 6.21
CA GLN A 148 -18.97 -2.56 7.39
C GLN A 148 -18.68 -3.85 8.19
N LEU A 149 -18.49 -4.98 7.49
CA LEU A 149 -18.11 -6.26 8.13
C LEU A 149 -16.72 -6.17 8.78
N VAL A 150 -15.75 -5.57 8.10
CA VAL A 150 -14.39 -5.36 8.65
C VAL A 150 -14.43 -4.49 9.91
N ARG A 151 -15.23 -3.42 9.90
CA ARG A 151 -15.42 -2.53 11.05
C ARG A 151 -16.00 -3.26 12.26
N LEU A 152 -16.97 -4.14 12.04
CA LEU A 152 -17.60 -4.93 13.12
C LEU A 152 -16.64 -5.97 13.71
N LEU A 153 -15.80 -6.59 12.88
CA LEU A 153 -15.01 -7.74 13.30
C LEU A 153 -13.61 -7.37 13.85
N VAL A 154 -12.96 -6.35 13.30
CA VAL A 154 -11.53 -6.11 13.58
C VAL A 154 -11.18 -4.65 13.88
N VAL A 155 -11.59 -3.69 13.06
CA VAL A 155 -11.05 -2.31 13.10
C VAL A 155 -12.18 -1.27 13.09
N GLY A 156 -12.97 -1.21 14.14
CA GLY A 156 -14.21 -0.44 14.25
C GLY A 156 -14.14 1.07 13.95
N ARG A 157 -12.95 1.63 13.72
CA ARG A 157 -12.73 3.07 13.61
C ARG A 157 -12.56 3.59 12.18
N TYR A 158 -12.13 2.75 11.21
CA TYR A 158 -11.80 3.21 9.87
C TYR A 158 -12.93 2.99 8.88
N ARG A 159 -13.13 3.97 7.97
CA ARG A 159 -14.17 3.93 6.94
C ARG A 159 -13.73 3.16 5.71
N ASP A 160 -12.44 3.29 5.34
CA ASP A 160 -11.84 2.59 4.22
C ASP A 160 -10.50 1.96 4.63
N THR A 161 -10.47 0.64 4.72
CA THR A 161 -9.26 -0.09 5.10
C THR A 161 -8.41 -0.51 3.90
N GLN A 162 -8.98 -0.54 2.69
CA GLN A 162 -8.38 -1.17 1.51
C GLN A 162 -7.86 -0.18 0.45
N CYS A 163 -7.82 1.11 0.74
CA CYS A 163 -7.19 2.06 -0.17
C CYS A 163 -5.69 1.75 -0.28
N GLY A 164 -5.19 1.52 -1.50
CA GLY A 164 -3.79 1.21 -1.78
C GLY A 164 -2.85 2.42 -1.72
N PHE A 165 -3.16 3.42 -0.91
CA PHE A 165 -2.35 4.62 -0.72
C PHE A 165 -2.22 4.93 0.77
N LYS A 166 -1.10 4.52 1.35
CA LYS A 166 -0.85 4.65 2.79
C LYS A 166 0.57 5.11 3.07
N GLY A 167 0.68 6.04 4.02
CA GLY A 167 1.93 6.58 4.49
C GLY A 167 2.20 6.23 5.96
N PHE A 168 3.46 6.10 6.30
CA PHE A 168 3.94 5.70 7.62
C PHE A 168 5.18 6.50 8.01
N ARG A 169 5.30 6.84 9.27
CA ARG A 169 6.58 7.18 9.87
C ARG A 169 7.46 5.92 9.90
N ARG A 170 8.75 6.02 9.59
CA ARG A 170 9.66 4.88 9.46
C ARG A 170 9.64 3.92 10.65
N SER A 171 9.74 4.46 11.87
CA SER A 171 9.72 3.62 13.09
C SER A 171 8.41 2.87 13.25
N SER A 172 7.29 3.53 12.93
CA SER A 172 5.95 2.94 12.98
C SER A 172 5.76 1.90 11.87
N ALA A 173 6.28 2.16 10.67
CA ALA A 173 6.31 1.19 9.57
C ALA A 173 7.03 -0.09 9.98
N GLN A 174 8.24 0.02 10.51
CA GLN A 174 9.02 -1.12 10.99
C GLN A 174 8.25 -1.89 12.07
N ALA A 175 7.76 -1.20 13.10
CA ALA A 175 7.02 -1.82 14.18
C ALA A 175 5.76 -2.56 13.71
N ILE A 176 5.04 -2.04 12.72
CA ILE A 176 3.85 -2.68 12.15
C ILE A 176 4.25 -3.88 11.29
N PHE A 177 5.10 -3.67 10.28
CA PHE A 177 5.37 -4.67 9.24
C PHE A 177 6.20 -5.87 9.73
N GLU A 178 6.96 -5.73 10.81
CA GLU A 178 7.62 -6.84 11.50
C GLU A 178 6.63 -7.72 12.29
N ARG A 179 5.50 -7.13 12.76
CA ARG A 179 4.47 -7.85 13.53
C ARG A 179 3.37 -8.50 12.70
N LEU A 180 3.31 -8.24 11.40
CA LEU A 180 2.35 -8.92 10.52
C LEU A 180 2.51 -10.44 10.61
N ARG A 181 1.42 -11.17 10.44
CA ARG A 181 1.35 -12.64 10.48
C ARG A 181 0.78 -13.24 9.21
N LEU A 182 0.09 -12.41 8.40
CA LEU A 182 -0.43 -12.83 7.10
C LEU A 182 0.60 -12.52 6.02
N TYR A 183 0.77 -13.44 5.08
CA TYR A 183 1.61 -13.23 3.88
C TYR A 183 3.05 -12.77 4.17
N THR A 184 3.66 -13.29 5.23
CA THR A 184 5.01 -12.91 5.66
C THR A 184 6.10 -13.89 5.23
N SER A 185 5.71 -15.11 4.84
CA SER A 185 6.63 -16.14 4.33
C SER A 185 6.77 -16.03 2.80
N PRO A 186 7.91 -16.44 2.23
CA PRO A 186 8.15 -16.44 0.79
C PRO A 186 7.46 -17.62 0.07
N GLU A 187 6.23 -17.93 0.43
CA GLU A 187 5.42 -18.94 -0.23
C GLU A 187 4.90 -18.41 -1.55
N GLN A 188 5.32 -19.05 -2.64
CA GLN A 188 4.90 -18.66 -3.98
C GLN A 188 3.39 -18.90 -4.17
N VAL A 189 2.75 -17.90 -4.79
CA VAL A 189 1.33 -17.95 -5.13
C VAL A 189 1.13 -18.10 -6.64
N LYS A 190 -0.05 -18.56 -7.03
CA LYS A 190 -0.40 -18.70 -8.45
C LYS A 190 -1.29 -17.52 -8.87
N GLY A 191 -0.75 -16.67 -9.75
CA GLY A 191 -1.47 -15.55 -10.34
C GLY A 191 -1.79 -14.39 -9.37
N PRO A 192 -2.47 -13.35 -9.83
CA PRO A 192 -2.76 -12.17 -9.04
C PRO A 192 -3.63 -12.50 -7.83
N MET A 193 -3.25 -11.97 -6.67
CA MET A 193 -3.91 -12.23 -5.41
C MET A 193 -4.24 -10.93 -4.68
N VAL A 194 -5.53 -10.68 -4.49
CA VAL A 194 -6.02 -9.62 -3.61
C VAL A 194 -6.20 -10.20 -2.22
N THR A 195 -5.72 -9.50 -1.21
CA THR A 195 -5.66 -9.96 0.18
C THR A 195 -6.15 -8.88 1.14
N GLY A 196 -6.58 -9.31 2.33
CA GLY A 196 -6.99 -8.43 3.42
C GLY A 196 -5.83 -7.92 4.28
N PHE A 197 -4.58 -7.92 3.79
CA PHE A 197 -3.41 -7.50 4.58
C PHE A 197 -3.52 -6.05 5.09
N ASP A 198 -4.18 -5.20 4.36
CA ASP A 198 -4.44 -3.81 4.76
C ASP A 198 -5.20 -3.71 6.09
N VAL A 199 -6.11 -4.67 6.34
CA VAL A 199 -6.83 -4.77 7.61
C VAL A 199 -5.88 -5.14 8.74
N GLU A 200 -4.96 -6.08 8.50
CA GLU A 200 -3.95 -6.48 9.48
C GLU A 200 -3.02 -5.32 9.82
N VAL A 201 -2.55 -4.57 8.84
CA VAL A 201 -1.70 -3.37 9.03
C VAL A 201 -2.37 -2.38 9.98
N LEU A 202 -3.64 -2.06 9.76
CA LEU A 202 -4.37 -1.12 10.60
C LEU A 202 -4.70 -1.70 11.99
N HIS A 203 -4.96 -3.01 12.07
CA HIS A 203 -5.15 -3.70 13.34
C HIS A 203 -3.90 -3.64 14.21
N VAL A 204 -2.74 -3.98 13.64
CA VAL A 204 -1.45 -3.91 14.34
C VAL A 204 -1.13 -2.48 14.75
N ALA A 205 -1.34 -1.50 13.87
CA ALA A 205 -1.16 -0.09 14.23
C ALA A 205 -2.01 0.31 15.45
N HIS A 206 -3.28 -0.15 15.49
CA HIS A 206 -4.16 0.10 16.63
C HIS A 206 -3.68 -0.59 17.91
N LYS A 207 -3.25 -1.85 17.84
CA LYS A 207 -2.71 -2.62 18.99
C LYS A 207 -1.47 -1.96 19.58
N LEU A 208 -0.65 -1.35 18.74
CA LEU A 208 0.56 -0.60 19.15
C LEU A 208 0.23 0.80 19.69
N GLY A 209 -1.03 1.22 19.73
CA GLY A 209 -1.43 2.55 20.19
C GLY A 209 -1.01 3.69 19.27
N LEU A 210 -0.69 3.39 18.01
CA LEU A 210 -0.21 4.37 17.04
C LEU A 210 -1.33 5.33 16.61
N LYS A 211 -0.95 6.58 16.32
CA LYS A 211 -1.85 7.63 15.84
C LYS A 211 -2.10 7.46 14.35
N VAL A 212 -3.30 7.02 13.98
CA VAL A 212 -3.69 6.81 12.58
C VAL A 212 -4.67 7.89 12.14
N LYS A 213 -4.43 8.48 10.96
CA LYS A 213 -5.32 9.47 10.32
C LYS A 213 -5.84 8.94 9.01
N GLU A 214 -7.18 8.88 8.84
CA GLU A 214 -7.81 8.73 7.53
C GLU A 214 -7.89 10.09 6.84
N ILE A 215 -7.55 10.10 5.55
CA ILE A 215 -7.47 11.28 4.72
C ILE A 215 -8.28 11.04 3.45
N PRO A 216 -9.31 11.84 3.18
CA PRO A 216 -10.08 11.69 1.95
C PRO A 216 -9.22 11.99 0.74
N VAL A 217 -9.21 11.06 -0.21
CA VAL A 217 -8.44 11.15 -1.45
C VAL A 217 -9.32 11.06 -2.68
N GLU A 218 -8.79 11.54 -3.79
CA GLU A 218 -9.31 11.27 -5.13
C GLU A 218 -8.86 9.86 -5.55
N TRP A 219 -9.79 9.08 -6.09
CA TRP A 219 -9.52 7.72 -6.53
C TRP A 219 -10.21 7.46 -7.88
N HIS A 220 -9.44 6.95 -8.84
CA HIS A 220 -9.91 6.65 -10.18
C HIS A 220 -10.09 5.14 -10.36
N TYR A 221 -11.29 4.74 -10.76
CA TYR A 221 -11.51 3.37 -11.16
C TYR A 221 -10.70 3.04 -12.42
N ARG A 222 -9.85 2.03 -12.33
CA ARG A 222 -9.07 1.54 -13.46
C ARG A 222 -9.72 0.27 -14.02
N ALA A 223 -10.19 0.34 -15.27
CA ALA A 223 -10.67 -0.82 -15.98
C ALA A 223 -9.54 -1.84 -16.20
N GLY A 224 -9.87 -3.14 -16.23
CA GLY A 224 -8.88 -4.22 -16.36
C GLY A 224 -8.22 -4.62 -15.03
N SER A 225 -8.84 -4.29 -13.90
CA SER A 225 -8.45 -4.83 -12.59
C SER A 225 -8.49 -6.36 -12.62
N LYS A 226 -7.41 -6.99 -12.15
CA LYS A 226 -7.26 -8.46 -12.01
C LYS A 226 -8.12 -9.03 -10.87
N VAL A 227 -9.00 -8.23 -10.27
CA VAL A 227 -9.83 -8.58 -9.12
C VAL A 227 -11.04 -9.40 -9.55
N ASN A 228 -11.20 -10.59 -8.96
CA ASN A 228 -12.42 -11.38 -9.03
C ASN A 228 -13.31 -11.05 -7.83
N PRO A 229 -14.47 -10.35 -8.01
CA PRO A 229 -15.26 -9.82 -6.89
C PRO A 229 -15.65 -10.88 -5.86
N PHE A 230 -16.08 -12.06 -6.29
CA PHE A 230 -16.53 -13.11 -5.35
C PHE A 230 -15.36 -13.81 -4.65
N LYS A 231 -14.38 -14.28 -5.41
CA LYS A 231 -13.26 -15.05 -4.87
C LYS A 231 -12.40 -14.22 -3.93
N ASP A 232 -12.15 -12.97 -4.31
CA ASP A 232 -11.33 -12.07 -3.52
C ASP A 232 -12.08 -11.56 -2.28
N THR A 233 -13.40 -11.35 -2.35
CA THR A 233 -14.20 -11.02 -1.16
C THR A 233 -14.17 -12.15 -0.13
N LEU A 234 -14.33 -13.41 -0.55
CA LEU A 234 -14.26 -14.55 0.37
C LEU A 234 -12.86 -14.68 1.01
N ARG A 235 -11.80 -14.48 0.22
CA ARG A 235 -10.42 -14.50 0.73
C ARG A 235 -10.21 -13.37 1.73
N ASN A 236 -10.59 -12.15 1.39
CA ASN A 236 -10.47 -11.02 2.29
C ASN A 236 -11.25 -11.24 3.58
N LEU A 237 -12.44 -11.82 3.53
CA LEU A 237 -13.22 -12.16 4.73
C LEU A 237 -12.51 -13.23 5.57
N SER A 238 -11.93 -14.24 4.94
CA SER A 238 -11.10 -15.24 5.62
C SER A 238 -9.90 -14.58 6.31
N ASP A 239 -9.24 -13.63 5.65
CA ASP A 239 -8.12 -12.90 6.24
C ASP A 239 -8.56 -12.08 7.46
N VAL A 240 -9.70 -11.40 7.38
CA VAL A 240 -10.29 -10.66 8.52
C VAL A 240 -10.52 -11.59 9.72
N VAL A 241 -11.07 -12.78 9.48
CA VAL A 241 -11.27 -13.79 10.53
C VAL A 241 -9.92 -14.27 11.09
N ARG A 242 -8.92 -14.51 10.23
CA ARG A 242 -7.56 -14.90 10.65
C ARG A 242 -6.90 -13.82 11.50
N VAL A 243 -7.03 -12.55 11.14
CA VAL A 243 -6.54 -11.42 11.95
C VAL A 243 -7.18 -11.46 13.33
N ARG A 244 -8.51 -11.63 13.40
CA ARG A 244 -9.22 -11.70 14.68
C ARG A 244 -8.78 -12.90 15.53
N LEU A 245 -8.60 -14.07 14.93
CA LEU A 245 -8.10 -15.26 15.62
C LEU A 245 -6.66 -15.11 16.11
N ASN A 246 -5.80 -14.47 15.31
CA ASN A 246 -4.43 -14.19 15.71
C ASN A 246 -4.39 -13.20 16.88
N ASP A 247 -5.28 -12.19 16.87
CA ASP A 247 -5.42 -11.24 17.96
C ASP A 247 -5.86 -11.92 19.26
N LEU A 248 -6.90 -12.74 19.22
CA LEU A 248 -7.37 -13.52 20.38
C LEU A 248 -6.31 -14.49 20.94
N ARG A 249 -5.35 -14.89 20.12
CA ARG A 249 -4.20 -15.73 20.52
C ARG A 249 -2.99 -14.93 21.02
N GLY A 250 -3.12 -13.62 21.16
CA GLY A 250 -2.04 -12.74 21.60
C GLY A 250 -0.87 -12.59 20.63
N ARG A 251 -1.06 -12.96 19.34
CA ARG A 251 0.05 -12.97 18.37
C ARG A 251 0.54 -11.58 17.94
N TYR A 252 -0.21 -10.54 18.25
CA TYR A 252 0.11 -9.14 17.98
C TYR A 252 0.48 -8.35 19.23
N ASP A 253 0.44 -8.99 20.40
CA ASP A 253 0.81 -8.32 21.65
C ASP A 253 2.31 -7.98 21.65
N ALA A 254 2.66 -6.86 22.28
CA ALA A 254 4.04 -6.47 22.43
C ALA A 254 4.77 -7.51 23.29
N THR A 255 5.83 -8.09 22.76
CA THR A 255 6.84 -8.80 23.55
C THR A 255 7.80 -7.82 24.15
#